data_8759142a0537313195bea237678efb1c
#
_entry.id   8759142a0537313195bea237678efb1c
#
_cell.length_a   1.000
_cell.length_b   1.000
_cell.length_c   1.000
_cell.angle_alpha   90.00
_cell.angle_beta   90.00
_cell.angle_gamma   90.00
#
_symmetry.space_group_name_H-M   'P 1'
#
loop_
_entity.id
_entity.type
_entity.pdbx_description
1 polymer ?
#
loop_
_entity_poly.entity_id
_entity_poly.type
_entity_poly.pdbx_seq_one_letter_code
_entity_poly.pdbx_strand_id
1 'polypeptide(L)'
;DDFLFDKVPEFLALIRRQGGRYLFLTNNSSRGVEGYIDKMRRLGIETTPEDYLTSADAAQHTLLTEFPGQRCYVSGTASLKAQLAGAGVPITDALSDDIAVLLSGFDTELTFQKLEDSCILLNRGVTWLATNPDWVCPTWYGSVPDCGSVCEMLWRATGRRPLVAGK
;
A
#
# COMPACT_ATOMS: atom_id res chain seq x y z
N ASP A 1 12.32 12.09 -4.03
CA ASP A 1 13.17 13.28 -3.96
C ASP A 1 13.41 13.63 -2.50
N ASP A 2 14.65 14.02 -2.19
CA ASP A 2 15.08 14.38 -0.82
C ASP A 2 15.19 15.92 -0.67
N PHE A 3 14.29 16.64 -1.35
CA PHE A 3 14.22 18.10 -1.29
C PHE A 3 12.86 18.57 -0.81
N LEU A 4 12.86 19.55 0.08
CA LEU A 4 11.67 20.30 0.46
C LEU A 4 11.54 21.54 -0.43
N PHE A 5 10.30 21.91 -0.74
CA PHE A 5 10.03 23.24 -1.24
C PHE A 5 10.34 24.28 -0.16
N ASP A 6 10.76 25.47 -0.59
CA ASP A 6 11.00 26.57 0.33
C ASP A 6 9.78 26.84 1.21
N LYS A 7 10.04 27.14 2.49
CA LYS A 7 9.04 27.46 3.50
C LYS A 7 8.06 26.34 3.91
N VAL A 8 8.24 25.10 3.47
CA VAL A 8 7.40 23.97 3.93
C VAL A 8 7.54 23.79 5.46
N PRO A 9 8.74 23.76 6.08
CA PRO A 9 8.86 23.65 7.53
C PRO A 9 8.14 24.74 8.28
N GLU A 10 8.28 26.02 7.84
CA GLU A 10 7.63 27.17 8.47
C GLU A 10 6.10 27.08 8.34
N PHE A 11 5.60 26.64 7.19
CA PHE A 11 4.17 26.45 6.95
C PHE A 11 3.58 25.38 7.89
N LEU A 12 4.22 24.21 8.01
CA LEU A 12 3.79 23.16 8.91
C LEU A 12 3.85 23.58 10.38
N ALA A 13 4.91 24.30 10.75
CA ALA A 13 5.03 24.88 12.08
C ALA A 13 3.96 25.93 12.37
N LEU A 14 3.55 26.72 11.37
CA LEU A 14 2.47 27.70 11.51
C LEU A 14 1.13 27.00 11.78
N ILE A 15 0.81 25.94 11.04
CA ILE A 15 -0.41 25.15 11.27
C ILE A 15 -0.47 24.66 12.71
N ARG A 16 0.61 24.04 13.21
CA ARG A 16 0.67 23.54 14.60
C ARG A 16 0.55 24.66 15.65
N ARG A 17 1.21 25.80 15.44
CA ARG A 17 1.11 26.97 16.34
C ARG A 17 -0.32 27.53 16.42
N GLN A 18 -1.11 27.38 15.37
CA GLN A 18 -2.52 27.81 15.34
C GLN A 18 -3.46 26.73 15.87
N GLY A 19 -2.96 25.64 16.45
CA GLY A 19 -3.78 24.53 16.95
C GLY A 19 -4.31 23.63 15.85
N GLY A 20 -3.87 23.81 14.60
CA GLY A 20 -4.24 22.95 13.47
C GLY A 20 -3.44 21.65 13.45
N ARG A 21 -3.96 20.68 12.67
CA ARG A 21 -3.30 19.41 12.35
C ARG A 21 -3.12 19.30 10.84
N TYR A 22 -2.13 18.53 10.44
CA TYR A 22 -1.95 18.12 9.04
C TYR A 22 -1.81 16.60 8.96
N LEU A 23 -2.11 16.05 7.80
CA LEU A 23 -2.04 14.62 7.53
C LEU A 23 -1.36 14.40 6.17
N PHE A 24 -0.34 13.56 6.16
CA PHE A 24 0.31 13.10 4.93
C PHE A 24 -0.44 11.91 4.37
N LEU A 25 -1.00 12.08 3.17
CA LEU A 25 -1.71 11.02 2.45
C LEU A 25 -0.81 10.47 1.35
N THR A 26 -0.61 9.16 1.32
CA THR A 26 0.18 8.50 0.28
C THR A 26 -0.45 7.20 -0.21
N ASN A 27 -0.41 6.97 -1.52
CA ASN A 27 -0.79 5.68 -2.12
C ASN A 27 0.34 4.65 -2.10
N ASN A 28 1.55 5.04 -1.76
CA ASN A 28 2.68 4.12 -1.75
C ASN A 28 2.57 3.15 -0.57
N SER A 29 2.26 1.89 -0.87
CA SER A 29 2.14 0.78 0.09
C SER A 29 3.41 -0.06 0.22
N SER A 30 4.50 0.31 -0.48
CA SER A 30 5.74 -0.48 -0.46
C SER A 30 6.58 -0.30 0.80
N ARG A 31 6.26 0.71 1.63
CA ARG A 31 6.99 1.04 2.87
C ARG A 31 6.03 1.30 4.01
N GLY A 32 6.41 0.88 5.22
CA GLY A 32 5.69 1.24 6.45
C GLY A 32 5.86 2.72 6.82
N VAL A 33 5.02 3.18 7.74
CA VAL A 33 5.00 4.57 8.23
C VAL A 33 6.35 5.00 8.80
N GLU A 34 7.09 4.11 9.45
CA GLU A 34 8.44 4.37 10.00
C GLU A 34 9.40 4.89 8.93
N GLY A 35 9.34 4.34 7.72
CA GLY A 35 10.16 4.80 6.59
C GLY A 35 9.87 6.25 6.18
N TYR A 36 8.62 6.69 6.33
CA TYR A 36 8.22 8.08 6.09
C TYR A 36 8.65 9.01 7.23
N ILE A 37 8.52 8.58 8.48
CA ILE A 37 8.99 9.33 9.65
C ILE A 37 10.50 9.59 9.54
N ASP A 38 11.27 8.55 9.22
CA ASP A 38 12.72 8.68 9.03
C ASP A 38 13.09 9.60 7.87
N LYS A 39 12.33 9.55 6.76
CA LYS A 39 12.52 10.47 5.65
C LYS A 39 12.24 11.91 6.08
N MET A 40 11.11 12.17 6.73
CA MET A 40 10.74 13.51 7.18
C MET A 40 11.72 14.06 8.21
N ARG A 41 12.20 13.22 9.13
CA ARG A 41 13.24 13.61 10.10
C ARG A 41 14.54 14.05 9.40
N ARG A 42 14.99 13.33 8.35
CA ARG A 42 16.16 13.75 7.56
C ARG A 42 15.94 15.08 6.84
N LEU A 43 14.69 15.42 6.54
CA LEU A 43 14.28 16.70 5.95
C LEU A 43 14.01 17.79 6.99
N GLY A 44 14.26 17.52 8.29
CA GLY A 44 14.08 18.49 9.38
C GLY A 44 12.61 18.65 9.82
N ILE A 45 11.73 17.72 9.49
CA ILE A 45 10.31 17.74 9.90
C ILE A 45 10.06 16.59 10.86
N GLU A 46 9.75 16.93 12.13
CA GLU A 46 9.34 15.95 13.13
C GLU A 46 7.87 15.54 12.88
N THR A 47 7.65 14.23 12.77
CA THR A 47 6.32 13.63 12.56
C THR A 47 6.15 12.39 13.43
N THR A 48 4.89 12.01 13.64
CA THR A 48 4.49 10.80 14.39
C THR A 48 3.62 9.90 13.49
N PRO A 49 3.38 8.64 13.84
CA PRO A 49 2.52 7.77 13.04
C PRO A 49 1.13 8.36 12.75
N GLU A 50 0.58 9.16 13.68
CA GLU A 50 -0.74 9.78 13.56
C GLU A 50 -0.79 10.90 12.51
N ASP A 51 0.36 11.35 12.01
CA ASP A 51 0.45 12.34 10.94
C ASP A 51 0.35 11.69 9.54
N TYR A 52 0.16 10.37 9.44
CA TYR A 52 0.11 9.65 8.16
C TYR A 52 -1.18 8.85 7.99
N LEU A 53 -1.61 8.74 6.73
CA LEU A 53 -2.58 7.76 6.27
C LEU A 53 -2.11 7.23 4.92
N THR A 54 -1.81 5.96 4.86
CA THR A 54 -1.31 5.27 3.67
C THR A 54 -2.39 4.41 3.03
N SER A 55 -2.22 4.03 1.77
CA SER A 55 -3.09 3.04 1.15
C SER A 55 -2.96 1.64 1.79
N ALA A 56 -1.84 1.36 2.45
CA ALA A 56 -1.69 0.16 3.27
C ALA A 56 -2.60 0.19 4.50
N ASP A 57 -2.74 1.35 5.17
CA ASP A 57 -3.67 1.52 6.31
C ASP A 57 -5.13 1.38 5.86
N ALA A 58 -5.47 1.94 4.70
CA ALA A 58 -6.80 1.77 4.12
C ALA A 58 -7.12 0.31 3.79
N ALA A 59 -6.19 -0.40 3.15
CA ALA A 59 -6.33 -1.82 2.86
C ALA A 59 -6.41 -2.68 4.13
N GLN A 60 -5.58 -2.39 5.13
CA GLN A 60 -5.63 -3.02 6.45
C GLN A 60 -7.00 -2.84 7.11
N HIS A 61 -7.51 -1.61 7.13
CA HIS A 61 -8.84 -1.30 7.67
C HIS A 61 -9.93 -2.11 6.95
N THR A 62 -9.93 -2.11 5.62
CA THR A 62 -10.89 -2.89 4.81
C THR A 62 -10.81 -4.39 5.13
N LEU A 63 -9.59 -4.96 5.20
CA LEU A 63 -9.42 -6.38 5.53
C LEU A 63 -9.95 -6.72 6.91
N LEU A 64 -9.72 -5.88 7.91
CA LEU A 64 -10.18 -6.12 9.28
C LEU A 64 -11.69 -5.93 9.47
N THR A 65 -12.31 -5.02 8.70
CA THR A 65 -13.74 -4.68 8.86
C THR A 65 -14.65 -5.46 7.92
N GLU A 66 -14.26 -5.65 6.67
CA GLU A 66 -15.11 -6.30 5.66
C GLU A 66 -14.78 -7.80 5.47
N PHE A 67 -13.56 -8.22 5.85
CA PHE A 67 -13.08 -9.60 5.72
C PHE A 67 -12.48 -10.13 7.02
N PRO A 68 -13.14 -9.97 8.17
CA PRO A 68 -12.58 -10.30 9.48
C PRO A 68 -12.21 -11.79 9.56
N GLY A 69 -10.96 -12.08 9.94
CA GLY A 69 -10.44 -13.43 10.11
C GLY A 69 -10.24 -14.23 8.81
N GLN A 70 -10.55 -13.67 7.66
CA GLN A 70 -10.34 -14.35 6.38
C GLN A 70 -8.87 -14.33 5.99
N ARG A 71 -8.37 -15.46 5.43
CA ARG A 71 -7.00 -15.59 4.97
C ARG A 71 -6.78 -14.76 3.70
N CYS A 72 -5.74 -13.93 3.73
CA CYS A 72 -5.38 -13.03 2.65
C CYS A 72 -4.03 -13.43 2.03
N TYR A 73 -4.00 -13.69 0.73
CA TYR A 73 -2.76 -13.75 -0.03
C TYR A 73 -2.29 -12.34 -0.36
N VAL A 74 -1.04 -12.00 -0.02
CA VAL A 74 -0.49 -10.65 -0.21
C VAL A 74 0.56 -10.65 -1.32
N SER A 75 0.19 -10.14 -2.49
CA SER A 75 1.11 -9.75 -3.57
C SER A 75 1.60 -8.33 -3.28
N GLY A 76 2.66 -8.24 -2.50
CA GLY A 76 3.23 -7.00 -2.00
C GLY A 76 4.60 -7.22 -1.36
N THR A 77 5.19 -6.13 -0.85
CA THR A 77 6.50 -6.14 -0.19
C THR A 77 6.46 -6.83 1.17
N ALA A 78 7.63 -7.25 1.66
CA ALA A 78 7.79 -7.75 3.02
C ALA A 78 7.31 -6.74 4.07
N SER A 79 7.51 -5.43 3.84
CA SER A 79 7.04 -4.35 4.71
C SER A 79 5.51 -4.31 4.81
N LEU A 80 4.79 -4.40 3.68
CA LEU A 80 3.32 -4.47 3.67
C LEU A 80 2.82 -5.72 4.41
N LYS A 81 3.43 -6.87 4.15
CA LYS A 81 3.09 -8.12 4.84
C LYS A 81 3.28 -8.01 6.36
N ALA A 82 4.41 -7.44 6.79
CA ALA A 82 4.69 -7.25 8.22
C ALA A 82 3.66 -6.32 8.90
N GLN A 83 3.26 -5.23 8.24
CA GLN A 83 2.23 -4.32 8.74
C GLN A 83 0.89 -5.04 8.92
N LEU A 84 0.42 -5.76 7.91
CA LEU A 84 -0.85 -6.48 7.94
C LEU A 84 -0.85 -7.58 9.01
N ALA A 85 0.23 -8.37 9.10
CA ALA A 85 0.37 -9.40 10.11
C ALA A 85 0.39 -8.83 11.53
N GLY A 86 1.13 -7.71 11.74
CA GLY A 86 1.17 -7.00 13.01
C GLY A 86 -0.19 -6.45 13.46
N ALA A 87 -1.06 -6.13 12.51
CA ALA A 87 -2.45 -5.72 12.76
C ALA A 87 -3.41 -6.89 12.97
N GLY A 88 -2.95 -8.15 12.89
CA GLY A 88 -3.76 -9.34 13.09
C GLY A 88 -4.51 -9.85 11.85
N VAL A 89 -4.18 -9.38 10.66
CA VAL A 89 -4.70 -9.94 9.41
C VAL A 89 -4.05 -11.30 9.15
N PRO A 90 -4.82 -12.39 8.94
CA PRO A 90 -4.27 -13.70 8.62
C PRO A 90 -3.70 -13.70 7.20
N ILE A 91 -2.42 -13.43 7.05
CA ILE A 91 -1.76 -13.34 5.73
C ILE A 91 -1.05 -14.65 5.36
N THR A 92 -0.87 -14.85 4.06
CA THR A 92 -0.02 -15.91 3.47
C THR A 92 0.63 -15.41 2.18
N ASP A 93 1.73 -16.04 1.79
CA ASP A 93 2.37 -15.93 0.48
C ASP A 93 2.51 -17.30 -0.21
N ALA A 94 1.84 -18.32 0.31
CA ALA A 94 1.72 -19.62 -0.31
C ALA A 94 0.26 -19.91 -0.67
N LEU A 95 0.03 -20.54 -1.83
CA LEU A 95 -1.29 -20.97 -2.27
C LEU A 95 -1.90 -22.01 -1.30
N SER A 96 -3.16 -21.80 -0.96
CA SER A 96 -4.00 -22.74 -0.23
C SER A 96 -5.47 -22.57 -0.63
N ASP A 97 -6.32 -23.54 -0.29
CA ASP A 97 -7.73 -23.49 -0.69
C ASP A 97 -8.58 -22.59 0.22
N ASP A 98 -8.08 -22.20 1.37
CA ASP A 98 -8.76 -21.36 2.35
C ASP A 98 -8.47 -19.84 2.17
N ILE A 99 -7.76 -19.46 1.11
CA ILE A 99 -7.56 -18.05 0.77
C ILE A 99 -8.88 -17.46 0.25
N ALA A 100 -9.35 -16.42 0.91
CA ALA A 100 -10.59 -15.73 0.56
C ALA A 100 -10.33 -14.38 -0.15
N VAL A 101 -9.19 -13.75 0.13
CA VAL A 101 -8.83 -12.45 -0.41
C VAL A 101 -7.44 -12.47 -1.03
N LEU A 102 -7.31 -11.86 -2.22
CA LEU A 102 -6.04 -11.46 -2.81
C LEU A 102 -5.88 -9.96 -2.59
N LEU A 103 -4.80 -9.53 -1.95
CA LEU A 103 -4.40 -8.13 -1.87
C LEU A 103 -3.22 -7.87 -2.81
N SER A 104 -3.39 -6.92 -3.73
CA SER A 104 -2.30 -6.38 -4.57
C SER A 104 -1.86 -5.03 -4.02
N GLY A 105 -0.56 -4.87 -3.81
CA GLY A 105 0.06 -3.60 -3.40
C GLY A 105 1.09 -3.11 -4.42
N PHE A 106 1.66 -1.92 -4.18
CA PHE A 106 2.86 -1.49 -4.88
C PHE A 106 4.02 -2.38 -4.42
N ASP A 107 4.43 -3.30 -5.28
CA ASP A 107 5.36 -4.37 -4.97
C ASP A 107 6.70 -4.19 -5.69
N THR A 108 7.67 -3.63 -4.98
CA THR A 108 9.07 -3.51 -5.47
C THR A 108 9.86 -4.83 -5.38
N GLU A 109 9.23 -5.87 -4.85
CA GLU A 109 9.75 -7.24 -4.72
C GLU A 109 8.95 -8.22 -5.61
N LEU A 110 8.29 -7.71 -6.68
CA LEU A 110 7.43 -8.49 -7.57
C LEU A 110 8.22 -9.61 -8.25
N THR A 111 7.66 -10.81 -8.24
CA THR A 111 8.17 -11.97 -8.93
C THR A 111 7.10 -12.54 -9.87
N PHE A 112 7.51 -13.31 -10.88
CA PHE A 112 6.56 -13.99 -11.75
C PHE A 112 5.68 -14.98 -10.98
N GLN A 113 6.21 -15.63 -9.94
CA GLN A 113 5.44 -16.52 -9.07
C GLN A 113 4.26 -15.81 -8.40
N LYS A 114 4.46 -14.58 -7.89
CA LYS A 114 3.35 -13.79 -7.33
C LYS A 114 2.27 -13.47 -8.36
N LEU A 115 2.64 -13.24 -9.63
CA LEU A 115 1.68 -13.03 -10.72
C LEU A 115 0.91 -14.30 -11.05
N GLU A 116 1.60 -15.43 -11.14
CA GLU A 116 0.99 -16.74 -11.40
C GLU A 116 0.01 -17.11 -10.29
N ASP A 117 0.42 -17.02 -9.04
CA ASP A 117 -0.43 -17.29 -7.86
C ASP A 117 -1.66 -16.37 -7.86
N SER A 118 -1.47 -15.08 -8.16
CA SER A 118 -2.57 -14.12 -8.28
C SER A 118 -3.57 -14.54 -9.37
N CYS A 119 -3.10 -14.95 -10.54
CA CYS A 119 -3.97 -15.45 -11.62
C CYS A 119 -4.74 -16.70 -11.18
N ILE A 120 -4.09 -17.64 -10.51
CA ILE A 120 -4.74 -18.86 -9.99
C ILE A 120 -5.87 -18.49 -9.02
N LEU A 121 -5.59 -17.59 -8.06
CA LEU A 121 -6.57 -17.15 -7.08
C LEU A 121 -7.75 -16.42 -7.73
N LEU A 122 -7.47 -15.52 -8.68
CA LEU A 122 -8.50 -14.79 -9.40
C LEU A 122 -9.40 -15.71 -10.23
N ASN A 123 -8.84 -16.74 -10.86
CA ASN A 123 -9.61 -17.75 -11.59
C ASN A 123 -10.43 -18.66 -10.64
N ARG A 124 -10.01 -18.84 -9.39
CA ARG A 124 -10.81 -19.50 -8.34
C ARG A 124 -11.95 -18.61 -7.82
N GLY A 125 -11.95 -17.31 -8.15
CA GLY A 125 -13.03 -16.38 -7.79
C GLY A 125 -12.85 -15.69 -6.45
N VAL A 126 -11.66 -15.72 -5.83
CA VAL A 126 -11.39 -14.99 -4.58
C VAL A 126 -11.66 -13.50 -4.73
N THR A 127 -11.99 -12.82 -3.66
CA THR A 127 -12.14 -11.37 -3.65
C THR A 127 -10.79 -10.70 -3.90
N TRP A 128 -10.76 -9.73 -4.80
CA TRP A 128 -9.54 -9.02 -5.15
C TRP A 128 -9.57 -7.58 -4.64
N LEU A 129 -8.64 -7.24 -3.78
CA LEU A 129 -8.41 -5.90 -3.23
C LEU A 129 -7.08 -5.35 -3.75
N ALA A 130 -7.04 -4.08 -4.10
CA ALA A 130 -5.80 -3.35 -4.45
C ALA A 130 -5.59 -2.19 -3.49
N THR A 131 -4.35 -1.92 -3.11
CA THR A 131 -4.03 -0.80 -2.22
C THR A 131 -4.29 0.55 -2.88
N ASN A 132 -4.01 0.68 -4.18
CA ASN A 132 -4.22 1.92 -4.93
C ASN A 132 -4.38 1.65 -6.43
N PRO A 133 -4.93 2.61 -7.23
CA PRO A 133 -5.12 2.46 -8.66
C PRO A 133 -3.97 3.05 -9.50
N ASP A 134 -2.90 3.56 -8.88
CA ASP A 134 -1.87 4.33 -9.58
C ASP A 134 -1.14 3.48 -10.62
N TRP A 135 -1.01 3.99 -11.83
CA TRP A 135 -0.32 3.31 -12.93
C TRP A 135 1.19 3.35 -12.78
N VAL A 136 1.71 4.44 -12.24
CA VAL A 136 3.14 4.68 -12.15
C VAL A 136 3.52 5.34 -10.83
N CYS A 137 4.69 4.98 -10.32
CA CYS A 137 5.35 5.68 -9.22
C CYS A 137 6.48 6.54 -9.80
N PRO A 138 6.48 7.87 -9.60
CA PRO A 138 7.55 8.73 -10.07
C PRO A 138 8.85 8.49 -9.30
N THR A 139 9.97 8.51 -10.02
CA THR A 139 11.33 8.39 -9.49
C THR A 139 12.20 9.52 -10.02
N TRP A 140 13.43 9.65 -9.54
CA TRP A 140 14.38 10.65 -10.03
C TRP A 140 14.83 10.41 -11.48
N TYR A 141 14.71 9.19 -11.99
CA TYR A 141 15.09 8.79 -13.36
C TYR A 141 13.89 8.58 -14.29
N GLY A 142 12.67 8.89 -13.86
CA GLY A 142 11.44 8.69 -14.64
C GLY A 142 10.34 8.05 -13.81
N SER A 143 9.65 7.05 -14.35
CA SER A 143 8.56 6.36 -13.65
C SER A 143 8.75 4.85 -13.70
N VAL A 144 8.27 4.16 -12.66
CA VAL A 144 8.18 2.69 -12.60
C VAL A 144 6.71 2.27 -12.51
N PRO A 145 6.35 1.04 -12.94
CA PRO A 145 4.99 0.51 -12.73
C PRO A 145 4.61 0.53 -11.25
N ASP A 146 3.40 0.98 -10.94
CA ASP A 146 2.80 0.91 -9.61
C ASP A 146 1.71 -0.16 -9.55
N CYS A 147 0.97 -0.27 -8.46
CA CYS A 147 -0.07 -1.26 -8.19
C CYS A 147 -1.10 -1.34 -9.33
N GLY A 148 -1.59 -0.21 -9.85
CA GLY A 148 -2.56 -0.17 -10.94
C GLY A 148 -2.06 -0.81 -12.23
N SER A 149 -0.76 -0.67 -12.57
CA SER A 149 -0.18 -1.35 -13.74
C SER A 149 -0.16 -2.86 -13.57
N VAL A 150 0.18 -3.36 -12.39
CA VAL A 150 0.13 -4.80 -12.08
C VAL A 150 -1.31 -5.30 -12.12
N CYS A 151 -2.25 -4.55 -11.55
CA CYS A 151 -3.68 -4.89 -11.61
C CYS A 151 -4.20 -4.93 -13.05
N GLU A 152 -3.80 -4.01 -13.93
CA GLU A 152 -4.20 -4.04 -15.34
C GLU A 152 -3.67 -5.30 -16.04
N MET A 153 -2.42 -5.68 -15.78
CA MET A 153 -1.83 -6.92 -16.34
C MET A 153 -2.61 -8.16 -15.87
N LEU A 154 -2.94 -8.26 -14.59
CA LEU A 154 -3.73 -9.36 -14.04
C LEU A 154 -5.17 -9.36 -14.59
N TRP A 155 -5.78 -8.18 -14.78
CA TRP A 155 -7.09 -8.07 -15.40
C TRP A 155 -7.09 -8.58 -16.85
N ARG A 156 -6.08 -8.24 -17.64
CA ARG A 156 -5.96 -8.74 -19.02
C ARG A 156 -5.84 -10.26 -19.07
N ALA A 157 -5.20 -10.86 -18.08
CA ALA A 157 -5.04 -12.30 -18.00
C ALA A 157 -6.31 -13.04 -17.51
N THR A 158 -7.10 -12.42 -16.59
CA THR A 158 -8.16 -13.13 -15.85
C THR A 158 -9.56 -12.56 -16.06
N GLY A 159 -9.70 -11.38 -16.67
CA GLY A 159 -10.96 -10.65 -16.82
C GLY A 159 -11.51 -10.06 -15.52
N ARG A 160 -10.81 -10.18 -14.39
CA ARG A 160 -11.24 -9.71 -13.06
C ARG A 160 -10.71 -8.33 -12.77
N ARG A 161 -11.47 -7.53 -12.02
CA ARG A 161 -11.04 -6.20 -11.55
C ARG A 161 -11.01 -6.15 -10.03
N PRO A 162 -10.03 -5.43 -9.42
CA PRO A 162 -9.99 -5.27 -7.98
C PRO A 162 -10.99 -4.24 -7.48
N LEU A 163 -11.36 -4.38 -6.21
CA LEU A 163 -11.81 -3.29 -5.36
C LEU A 163 -10.56 -2.49 -4.94
N VAL A 164 -10.67 -1.16 -4.87
CA VAL A 164 -9.55 -0.29 -4.51
C VAL A 164 -9.79 0.29 -3.13
N ALA A 165 -8.83 0.09 -2.22
CA ALA A 165 -8.94 0.60 -0.84
C ALA A 165 -8.45 2.04 -0.70
N GLY A 166 -7.40 2.42 -1.42
CA GLY A 166 -6.82 3.77 -1.43
C GLY A 166 -7.49 4.74 -2.41
N LYS A 167 -6.88 5.90 -2.59
CA LYS A 167 -7.36 6.97 -3.48
C LYS A 167 -6.80 6.83 -4.88
#